data_20e2298fa622ca3e13e521ee2ff62bd1
#
_entry.id   20e2298fa622ca3e13e521ee2ff62bd1
#
_cell.length_a   1.000
_cell.length_b   1.000
_cell.length_c   1.000
_cell.angle_alpha   90.00
_cell.angle_beta   90.00
_cell.angle_gamma   90.00
#
_symmetry.space_group_name_H-M   'P 1'
#
loop_
_entity.id
_entity.type
_entity.pdbx_description
1 polymer ?
#
loop_
_entity_poly.entity_id
_entity_poly.type
_entity_poly.pdbx_seq_one_letter_code
_entity_poly.pdbx_strand_id
1 'polypeptide(L)'
;MKNYTVIPTEAAEKLPLNDLYVFTALCLTAHDDNTTDVTYEQLAGFTGKSLGYIKDHFAKRLKNSGLCTIEEFVRNSNRRKRYILPYVPEQFRIIHRGVLEDNRLSSEEKGFLLALYCIGFNNSFNMGLSATEAIKRLGIS
;
A
#
# COMPACT_ATOMS: atom_id res chain seq x y z
N MET A 1 -14.91 -2.33 -0.37
CA MET A 1 -13.68 -1.57 -0.72
C MET A 1 -14.08 -0.17 -1.17
N LYS A 2 -13.35 0.84 -0.72
CA LYS A 2 -13.62 2.23 -1.08
C LYS A 2 -13.24 2.52 -2.54
N ASN A 3 -13.78 3.60 -3.10
CA ASN A 3 -13.43 4.03 -4.45
C ASN A 3 -12.05 4.66 -4.51
N TYR A 4 -11.58 5.25 -3.43
CA TYR A 4 -10.26 5.86 -3.33
C TYR A 4 -9.76 5.79 -1.89
N THR A 5 -8.47 5.94 -1.74
CA THR A 5 -7.81 6.02 -0.43
C THR A 5 -6.69 7.03 -0.47
N VAL A 6 -6.15 7.33 0.70
CA VAL A 6 -4.99 8.20 0.87
C VAL A 6 -3.84 7.36 1.39
N ILE A 7 -2.68 7.47 0.76
CA ILE A 7 -1.47 6.83 1.26
C ILE A 7 -0.40 7.88 1.55
N PRO A 8 0.42 7.70 2.60
CA PRO A 8 1.53 8.61 2.84
C PRO A 8 2.60 8.43 1.76
N THR A 9 3.19 9.53 1.31
CA THR A 9 4.24 9.46 0.28
C THR A 9 5.46 8.67 0.76
N GLU A 10 5.73 8.66 2.06
CA GLU A 10 6.83 7.88 2.63
C GLU A 10 6.68 6.37 2.43
N ALA A 11 5.48 5.88 2.16
CA ALA A 11 5.27 4.45 1.92
C ALA A 11 6.11 3.96 0.73
N ALA A 12 6.31 4.81 -0.28
CA ALA A 12 7.13 4.47 -1.45
C ALA A 12 8.60 4.25 -1.09
N GLU A 13 9.07 4.87 -0.01
CA GLU A 13 10.46 4.73 0.44
C GLU A 13 10.64 3.58 1.44
N LYS A 14 9.55 3.15 2.09
CA LYS A 14 9.58 2.14 3.14
C LYS A 14 9.23 0.74 2.67
N LEU A 15 8.52 0.61 1.55
CA LEU A 15 8.04 -0.67 1.06
C LEU A 15 8.56 -0.96 -0.35
N PRO A 16 8.92 -2.22 -0.65
CA PRO A 16 9.17 -2.65 -2.03
C PRO A 16 7.94 -2.44 -2.92
N LEU A 17 8.13 -2.42 -4.23
CA LEU A 17 7.07 -2.10 -5.18
C LEU A 17 5.84 -2.98 -5.04
N ASN A 18 6.02 -4.29 -4.96
CA ASN A 18 4.90 -5.22 -4.78
C ASN A 18 4.18 -4.98 -3.45
N ASP A 19 4.94 -4.69 -2.40
CA ASP A 19 4.37 -4.43 -1.07
C ASP A 19 3.60 -3.10 -1.05
N LEU A 20 4.09 -2.09 -1.78
CA LEU A 20 3.39 -0.82 -1.91
C LEU A 20 2.01 -1.01 -2.56
N TYR A 21 1.94 -1.85 -3.58
CA TYR A 21 0.68 -2.21 -4.21
C TYR A 21 -0.27 -2.89 -3.21
N VAL A 22 0.23 -3.87 -2.45
CA VAL A 22 -0.57 -4.57 -1.44
C VAL A 22 -1.01 -3.63 -0.32
N PHE A 23 -0.12 -2.75 0.12
CA PHE A 23 -0.45 -1.75 1.14
C PHE A 23 -1.57 -0.81 0.68
N THR A 24 -1.54 -0.38 -0.58
CA THR A 24 -2.60 0.44 -1.15
C THR A 24 -3.94 -0.31 -1.14
N ALA A 25 -3.93 -1.60 -1.48
CA ALA A 25 -5.12 -2.45 -1.41
C ALA A 25 -5.65 -2.54 0.03
N LEU A 26 -4.76 -2.71 1.00
CA LEU A 26 -5.13 -2.73 2.41
C LEU A 26 -5.80 -1.41 2.81
N CYS A 27 -5.23 -0.29 2.42
CA CYS A 27 -5.79 1.03 2.74
C CYS A 27 -7.19 1.22 2.13
N LEU A 28 -7.44 0.66 0.94
CA LEU A 28 -8.75 0.73 0.30
C LEU A 28 -9.82 -0.07 1.05
N THR A 29 -9.44 -1.01 1.90
CA THR A 29 -10.39 -1.78 2.71
C THR A 29 -10.73 -1.09 4.05
N ALA A 30 -10.10 0.03 4.35
CA ALA A 30 -10.30 0.71 5.63
C ALA A 30 -11.70 1.32 5.74
N HIS A 31 -12.22 1.30 6.96
CA HIS A 31 -13.48 1.97 7.31
C HIS A 31 -13.24 3.46 7.54
N ASP A 32 -14.32 4.22 7.80
CA ASP A 32 -14.24 5.67 7.99
C ASP A 32 -13.38 6.08 9.20
N ASP A 33 -13.20 5.18 10.16
CA ASP A 33 -12.34 5.39 11.33
C ASP A 33 -10.86 5.07 11.06
N ASN A 34 -10.48 4.85 9.81
CA ASN A 34 -9.13 4.49 9.40
C ASN A 34 -8.62 3.15 9.94
N THR A 35 -9.55 2.23 10.23
CA THR A 35 -9.17 0.87 10.63
C THR A 35 -9.64 -0.14 9.62
N THR A 36 -8.93 -1.26 9.52
CA THR A 36 -9.35 -2.41 8.72
C THR A 36 -8.94 -3.69 9.42
N ASP A 37 -9.79 -4.71 9.33
CA ASP A 37 -9.50 -6.05 9.83
C ASP A 37 -9.43 -7.06 8.67
N VAL A 38 -9.05 -6.59 7.50
CA VAL A 38 -8.90 -7.43 6.32
C VAL A 38 -7.97 -8.60 6.61
N THR A 39 -8.36 -9.80 6.16
CA THR A 39 -7.54 -11.00 6.36
C THR A 39 -6.47 -11.12 5.29
N TYR A 40 -5.47 -11.97 5.54
CA TYR A 40 -4.46 -12.27 4.53
C TYR A 40 -5.09 -12.89 3.28
N GLU A 41 -6.09 -13.76 3.48
CA GLU A 41 -6.81 -14.41 2.39
C GLU A 41 -7.55 -13.38 1.53
N GLN A 42 -8.17 -12.40 2.16
CA GLN A 42 -8.85 -11.32 1.44
C GLN A 42 -7.85 -10.46 0.67
N LEU A 43 -6.72 -10.11 1.27
CA LEU A 43 -5.67 -9.36 0.59
C LEU A 43 -5.12 -10.14 -0.61
N ALA A 44 -4.90 -11.44 -0.45
CA ALA A 44 -4.45 -12.30 -1.54
C ALA A 44 -5.47 -12.27 -2.69
N GLY A 45 -6.76 -12.35 -2.37
CA GLY A 45 -7.82 -12.29 -3.36
C GLY A 45 -7.89 -10.95 -4.10
N PHE A 46 -7.75 -9.84 -3.39
CA PHE A 46 -7.80 -8.50 -3.99
C PHE A 46 -6.59 -8.19 -4.87
N THR A 47 -5.42 -8.71 -4.51
CA THR A 47 -4.16 -8.33 -5.15
C THR A 47 -3.64 -9.34 -6.16
N GLY A 48 -4.17 -10.56 -6.14
CA GLY A 48 -3.65 -11.65 -6.94
C GLY A 48 -2.33 -12.22 -6.45
N LYS A 49 -1.85 -11.76 -5.29
CA LYS A 49 -0.65 -12.31 -4.67
C LYS A 49 -0.97 -13.61 -3.93
N SER A 50 0.03 -14.49 -3.79
CA SER A 50 -0.16 -15.71 -3.03
C SER A 50 -0.33 -15.42 -1.54
N LEU A 51 -1.02 -16.31 -0.84
CA LEU A 51 -1.17 -16.21 0.60
C LEU A 51 0.19 -16.23 1.29
N GLY A 52 1.11 -17.07 0.82
CA GLY A 52 2.47 -17.14 1.36
C GLY A 52 3.21 -15.82 1.24
N TYR A 53 3.09 -15.13 0.10
CA TYR A 53 3.71 -13.82 -0.07
C TYR A 53 3.16 -12.82 0.95
N ILE A 54 1.82 -12.75 1.09
CA ILE A 54 1.19 -11.82 2.03
C ILE A 54 1.67 -12.10 3.45
N LYS A 55 1.66 -13.36 3.86
CA LYS A 55 1.94 -13.78 5.23
C LYS A 55 3.44 -13.69 5.57
N ASP A 56 4.31 -14.14 4.68
CA ASP A 56 5.73 -14.32 4.98
C ASP A 56 6.58 -13.11 4.59
N HIS A 57 6.11 -12.28 3.68
CA HIS A 57 6.88 -11.12 3.20
C HIS A 57 6.19 -9.80 3.52
N PHE A 58 5.00 -9.58 2.99
CA PHE A 58 4.30 -8.32 3.14
C PHE A 58 4.02 -7.97 4.61
N ALA A 59 3.42 -8.89 5.35
CA ALA A 59 3.03 -8.63 6.74
C ALA A 59 4.22 -8.28 7.62
N LYS A 60 5.35 -8.95 7.42
CA LYS A 60 6.58 -8.67 8.17
C LYS A 60 7.16 -7.30 7.83
N ARG A 61 7.20 -6.97 6.54
CA ARG A 61 7.72 -5.67 6.09
C ARG A 61 6.84 -4.52 6.54
N LEU A 62 5.52 -4.72 6.48
CA LEU A 62 4.57 -3.72 6.96
C LEU A 62 4.77 -3.45 8.45
N LYS A 63 4.89 -4.49 9.25
CA LYS A 63 5.14 -4.37 10.69
C LYS A 63 6.43 -3.59 10.96
N ASN A 64 7.49 -3.88 10.22
CA ASN A 64 8.78 -3.22 10.41
C ASN A 64 8.82 -1.79 9.87
N SER A 65 7.91 -1.45 8.95
CA SER A 65 7.87 -0.13 8.31
C SER A 65 7.38 0.99 9.23
N GLY A 66 6.56 0.66 10.21
CA GLY A 66 5.93 1.66 11.08
C GLY A 66 4.82 2.46 10.38
N LEU A 67 4.37 2.05 9.20
CA LEU A 67 3.33 2.77 8.45
C LEU A 67 1.95 2.69 9.09
N CYS A 68 1.71 1.69 9.92
CA CYS A 68 0.43 1.55 10.63
C CYS A 68 0.66 0.84 11.94
N THR A 69 -0.31 0.96 12.85
CA THR A 69 -0.34 0.20 14.10
C THR A 69 -1.12 -1.08 13.86
N ILE A 70 -0.61 -2.20 14.37
CA ILE A 70 -1.23 -3.51 14.20
C ILE A 70 -1.63 -4.02 15.58
N GLU A 71 -2.92 -4.29 15.77
CA GLU A 71 -3.46 -4.86 16.99
C GLU A 71 -3.94 -6.29 16.71
N GLU A 72 -3.70 -7.19 17.65
CA GLU A 72 -4.23 -8.56 17.59
C GLU A 72 -5.46 -8.67 18.48
N PHE A 73 -6.47 -9.40 17.99
CA PHE A 73 -7.68 -9.67 18.75
C PHE A 73 -8.23 -11.05 18.39
N VAL A 74 -9.19 -11.53 19.18
CA VAL A 74 -9.81 -12.83 18.96
C VAL A 74 -11.27 -12.62 18.58
N ARG A 75 -11.71 -13.27 17.49
CA ARG A 75 -13.10 -13.31 17.07
C ARG A 75 -13.48 -14.75 16.73
N ASN A 76 -14.52 -15.25 17.38
CA ASN A 76 -14.99 -16.64 17.17
C ASN A 76 -13.86 -17.66 17.32
N SER A 77 -13.03 -17.50 18.36
CA SER A 77 -11.87 -18.35 18.68
C SER A 77 -10.72 -18.27 17.66
N ASN A 78 -10.80 -17.37 16.70
CA ASN A 78 -9.75 -17.16 15.69
C ASN A 78 -8.96 -15.88 15.99
N ARG A 79 -7.64 -15.97 15.85
CA ARG A 79 -6.78 -14.80 15.95
C ARG A 79 -6.96 -13.94 14.71
N ARG A 80 -7.19 -12.64 14.95
CA ARG A 80 -7.39 -11.65 13.89
C ARG A 80 -6.47 -10.46 14.13
N LYS A 81 -6.19 -9.73 13.08
CA LYS A 81 -5.42 -8.49 13.15
C LYS A 81 -6.28 -7.32 12.73
N ARG A 82 -6.11 -6.21 13.45
CA ARG A 82 -6.69 -4.93 13.07
C ARG A 82 -5.56 -3.98 12.76
N TYR A 83 -5.63 -3.35 11.60
CA TYR A 83 -4.67 -2.36 11.15
C TYR A 83 -5.26 -0.99 11.39
N ILE A 84 -4.51 -0.15 12.11
CA ILE A 84 -4.91 1.24 12.39
C ILE A 84 -4.01 2.11 11.53
N LEU A 85 -4.61 2.73 10.52
CA LEU A 85 -3.90 3.59 9.59
C LEU A 85 -3.70 4.96 10.22
N PRO A 86 -2.57 5.64 9.95
CA PRO A 86 -2.34 6.98 10.49
C PRO A 86 -3.36 7.97 9.91
N TYR A 87 -3.62 9.04 10.64
CA TYR A 87 -4.34 10.17 10.09
C TYR A 87 -3.57 10.70 8.88
N VAL A 88 -4.30 11.40 7.98
CA VAL A 88 -3.74 11.94 6.75
C VAL A 88 -2.46 12.71 7.10
N PRO A 89 -1.29 12.25 6.64
CA PRO A 89 -0.04 12.96 6.87
C PRO A 89 0.02 14.22 6.02
N GLU A 90 0.95 15.12 6.34
CA GLU A 90 1.13 16.34 5.56
C GLU A 90 1.44 16.03 4.09
N GLN A 91 2.18 14.94 3.83
CA GLN A 91 2.54 14.51 2.50
C GLN A 91 1.84 13.19 2.18
N PHE A 92 0.89 13.25 1.27
CA PHE A 92 0.05 12.12 0.90
C PHE A 92 -0.32 12.18 -0.58
N ARG A 93 -0.82 11.04 -1.09
CA ARG A 93 -1.41 10.96 -2.42
C ARG A 93 -2.76 10.27 -2.34
N ILE A 94 -3.68 10.70 -3.17
CA ILE A 94 -5.00 10.09 -3.30
C ILE A 94 -4.91 9.05 -4.42
N ILE A 95 -5.29 7.82 -4.12
CA ILE A 95 -5.21 6.71 -5.06
C ILE A 95 -6.61 6.17 -5.31
N HIS A 96 -7.00 6.11 -6.58
CA HIS A 96 -8.28 5.56 -6.98
C HIS A 96 -8.18 4.04 -7.11
N ARG A 97 -9.26 3.34 -6.72
CA ARG A 97 -9.35 1.87 -6.80
C ARG A 97 -9.05 1.32 -8.19
N GLY A 98 -9.37 2.06 -9.24
CA GLY A 98 -9.12 1.64 -10.61
C GLY A 98 -7.66 1.28 -10.90
N VAL A 99 -6.70 1.84 -10.18
CA VAL A 99 -5.29 1.47 -10.33
C VAL A 99 -5.07 0.01 -9.97
N LEU A 100 -5.75 -0.48 -8.92
CA LEU A 100 -5.63 -1.88 -8.49
C LEU A 100 -6.30 -2.84 -9.47
N GLU A 101 -7.37 -2.41 -10.11
CA GLU A 101 -8.20 -3.24 -10.96
C GLU A 101 -7.73 -3.29 -12.42
N ASP A 102 -6.68 -2.56 -12.77
CA ASP A 102 -6.17 -2.51 -14.14
C ASP A 102 -5.41 -3.79 -14.47
N ASN A 103 -6.06 -4.68 -15.21
CA ASN A 103 -5.50 -5.98 -15.57
C ASN A 103 -4.38 -5.90 -16.62
N ARG A 104 -4.12 -4.72 -17.20
CA ARG A 104 -3.06 -4.53 -18.18
C ARG A 104 -1.69 -4.44 -17.53
N LEU A 105 -1.65 -4.22 -16.22
CA LEU A 105 -0.40 -4.02 -15.47
C LEU A 105 -0.19 -5.16 -14.49
N SER A 106 1.07 -5.58 -14.32
CA SER A 106 1.44 -6.49 -13.24
C SER A 106 1.40 -5.77 -11.90
N SER A 107 1.43 -6.53 -10.81
CA SER A 107 1.47 -5.94 -9.47
C SER A 107 2.73 -5.12 -9.23
N GLU A 108 3.87 -5.54 -9.79
CA GLU A 108 5.10 -4.77 -9.72
C GLU A 108 5.02 -3.47 -10.50
N GLU A 109 4.43 -3.50 -11.71
CA GLU A 109 4.21 -2.29 -12.51
C GLU A 109 3.26 -1.32 -11.81
N LYS A 110 2.20 -1.81 -11.19
CA LYS A 110 1.30 -0.98 -10.38
C LYS A 110 2.04 -0.34 -9.21
N GLY A 111 2.85 -1.13 -8.51
CA GLY A 111 3.69 -0.62 -7.43
C GLY A 111 4.66 0.46 -7.89
N PHE A 112 5.26 0.27 -9.06
CA PHE A 112 6.17 1.25 -9.66
C PHE A 112 5.45 2.57 -9.95
N LEU A 113 4.27 2.52 -10.57
CA LEU A 113 3.47 3.72 -10.85
C LEU A 113 3.05 4.43 -9.57
N LEU A 114 2.63 3.67 -8.55
CA LEU A 114 2.29 4.24 -7.26
C LEU A 114 3.49 4.92 -6.61
N ALA A 115 4.67 4.30 -6.68
CA ALA A 115 5.88 4.86 -6.14
C ALA A 115 6.29 6.15 -6.86
N LEU A 116 6.23 6.16 -8.18
CA LEU A 116 6.50 7.36 -8.97
C LEU A 116 5.54 8.50 -8.61
N TYR A 117 4.27 8.17 -8.44
CA TYR A 117 3.27 9.15 -8.06
C TYR A 117 3.59 9.74 -6.68
N CYS A 118 4.02 8.90 -5.73
CA CYS A 118 4.33 9.37 -4.38
C CYS A 118 5.54 10.30 -4.34
N ILE A 119 6.58 10.03 -5.12
CA ILE A 119 7.85 10.75 -5.02
C ILE A 119 8.08 11.79 -6.10
N GLY A 120 7.46 11.63 -7.27
CA GLY A 120 7.81 12.38 -8.46
C GLY A 120 6.83 13.48 -8.86
N PHE A 121 5.56 13.38 -8.44
CA PHE A 121 4.54 14.34 -8.85
C PHE A 121 4.38 15.44 -7.80
N ASN A 122 4.32 16.67 -8.28
CA ASN A 122 3.95 17.82 -7.45
C ASN A 122 2.46 18.15 -7.65
N ASN A 123 1.99 19.24 -7.04
CA ASN A 123 0.59 19.67 -7.13
C ASN A 123 0.14 20.01 -8.54
N SER A 124 1.07 20.21 -9.49
CA SER A 124 0.77 20.51 -10.89
C SER A 124 0.73 19.25 -11.75
N PHE A 125 0.83 18.08 -11.17
CA PHE A 125 0.90 16.78 -11.84
C PHE A 125 2.13 16.62 -12.74
N ASN A 126 3.14 17.44 -12.54
CA ASN A 126 4.42 17.31 -13.21
C ASN A 126 5.38 16.54 -12.34
N MET A 127 6.14 15.62 -12.96
CA MET A 127 7.18 14.90 -12.22
C MET A 127 8.31 15.88 -11.89
N GLY A 128 8.56 16.08 -10.59
CA GLY A 128 9.62 16.97 -10.11
C GLY A 128 11.00 16.34 -10.09
N LEU A 129 11.14 15.10 -10.54
CA LEU A 129 12.38 14.34 -10.55
C LEU A 129 12.69 13.84 -11.95
N SER A 130 13.98 13.74 -12.28
CA SER A 130 14.40 13.01 -13.47
C SER A 130 14.18 11.51 -13.26
N ALA A 131 14.15 10.75 -14.35
CA ALA A 131 14.05 9.29 -14.27
C ALA A 131 15.19 8.68 -13.46
N THR A 132 16.41 9.21 -13.60
CA THR A 132 17.58 8.75 -12.85
C THR A 132 17.40 8.98 -11.34
N GLU A 133 16.92 10.14 -10.95
CA GLU A 133 16.66 10.47 -9.54
C GLU A 133 15.56 9.59 -8.95
N ALA A 134 14.49 9.35 -9.71
CA ALA A 134 13.39 8.49 -9.27
C ALA A 134 13.88 7.05 -9.04
N ILE A 135 14.65 6.52 -9.98
CA ILE A 135 15.24 5.18 -9.86
C ILE A 135 16.13 5.09 -8.62
N LYS A 136 16.97 6.10 -8.41
CA LYS A 136 17.88 6.14 -7.26
C LYS A 136 17.10 6.17 -5.93
N ARG A 137 16.07 7.01 -5.83
CA ARG A 137 15.28 7.15 -4.60
C ARG A 137 14.50 5.89 -4.27
N LEU A 138 14.03 5.17 -5.27
CA LEU A 138 13.27 3.93 -5.09
C LEU A 138 14.16 2.70 -4.90
N GLY A 139 15.47 2.82 -5.09
CA GLY A 139 16.39 1.69 -4.99
C GLY A 139 16.20 0.66 -6.08
N ILE A 140 15.69 1.06 -7.23
CA ILE A 140 15.47 0.19 -8.39
C ILE A 140 16.70 0.26 -9.28
N SER A 141 17.15 -0.87 -9.76
CA SER A 141 18.26 -0.94 -10.73
C SER A 141 17.75 -0.99 -12.16
#